data_3d9cfe5d9244e0af28145edfcc7865da
#
_entry.id   3d9cfe5d9244e0af28145edfcc7865da
#
_cell.length_a   1.000
_cell.length_b   1.000
_cell.length_c   1.000
_cell.angle_alpha   90.00
_cell.angle_beta   90.00
_cell.angle_gamma   90.00
#
_symmetry.space_group_name_H-M   'P 1'
#
loop_
_entity.id
_entity.type
_entity.pdbx_description
1 polymer ?
#
loop_
_entity_poly.entity_id
_entity_poly.type
_entity_poly.pdbx_seq_one_letter_code
_entity_poly.pdbx_strand_id
1 'polypeptide(L)'
;HMVKLKPFNEVLLKTCHNLFLDYCILGGMPAVVKEYIEKGTFEGTQEIQKQLILDYKEDIRKYADGVDQTRILNIFNQIPVQLAKENKKFQISKVASGARFKDYRGCIEWLNDAGIINICYCLHFPELPLRGNYDDTKMKVYFADSGLLVALLDEEAQEDLRANKNLGVYKGALYENVVGEALVKSGYELYYYKRENSTLEEDFFVRTASELIPVEV
;
A
#
# COMPACT_ATOMS: atom_id res chain seq x y z
N HIS A 1 2.76 24.34 -13.25
CA HIS A 1 4.22 24.07 -13.19
C HIS A 1 4.55 22.71 -13.81
N MET A 2 3.91 21.61 -13.39
CA MET A 2 4.20 20.25 -13.91
C MET A 2 4.10 20.16 -15.43
N VAL A 3 3.00 20.65 -16.04
CA VAL A 3 2.80 20.64 -17.51
C VAL A 3 3.85 21.42 -18.28
N LYS A 4 4.43 22.48 -17.66
CA LYS A 4 5.44 23.33 -18.27
C LYS A 4 6.88 23.00 -17.82
N LEU A 5 7.05 21.93 -17.02
CA LEU A 5 8.32 21.52 -16.41
C LEU A 5 9.07 22.68 -15.73
N LYS A 6 8.32 23.60 -15.12
CA LYS A 6 8.90 24.71 -14.37
C LYS A 6 9.08 24.26 -12.91
N PRO A 7 10.27 24.45 -12.31
CA PRO A 7 10.47 24.12 -10.91
C PRO A 7 9.59 24.99 -10.02
N PHE A 8 9.13 24.42 -8.90
CA PHE A 8 8.52 25.21 -7.84
C PHE A 8 9.59 26.13 -7.19
N ASN A 9 9.14 27.26 -6.67
CA ASN A 9 10.00 28.00 -5.73
C ASN A 9 10.13 27.20 -4.41
N GLU A 10 11.16 27.51 -3.62
CA GLU A 10 11.46 26.77 -2.40
C GLU A 10 10.30 26.71 -1.40
N VAL A 11 9.56 27.83 -1.25
CA VAL A 11 8.41 27.91 -0.33
C VAL A 11 7.30 26.96 -0.77
N LEU A 12 6.93 27.00 -2.05
CA LEU A 12 5.89 26.13 -2.59
C LEU A 12 6.31 24.66 -2.57
N LEU A 13 7.56 24.37 -2.89
CA LEU A 13 8.11 23.02 -2.82
C LEU A 13 8.03 22.47 -1.40
N LYS A 14 8.43 23.24 -0.40
CA LYS A 14 8.35 22.86 1.01
C LYS A 14 6.90 22.63 1.46
N THR A 15 5.97 23.51 1.03
CA THR A 15 4.56 23.37 1.34
C THR A 15 3.99 22.08 0.73
N CYS A 16 4.25 21.81 -0.56
CA CYS A 16 3.81 20.57 -1.22
C CYS A 16 4.40 19.33 -0.56
N HIS A 17 5.68 19.38 -0.18
CA HIS A 17 6.34 18.28 0.51
C HIS A 17 5.68 17.97 1.86
N ASN A 18 5.41 18.99 2.67
CA ASN A 18 4.74 18.82 3.96
C ASN A 18 3.32 18.22 3.77
N LEU A 19 2.53 18.78 2.86
CA LEU A 19 1.19 18.26 2.56
C LEU A 19 1.22 16.81 2.04
N PHE A 20 2.24 16.46 1.27
CA PHE A 20 2.43 15.10 0.83
C PHE A 20 2.74 14.15 1.99
N LEU A 21 3.61 14.56 2.92
CA LEU A 21 3.90 13.79 4.13
C LEU A 21 2.66 13.64 5.03
N ASP A 22 1.91 14.73 5.21
CA ASP A 22 0.66 14.69 5.96
C ASP A 22 -0.33 13.71 5.31
N TYR A 23 -0.48 13.77 3.98
CA TYR A 23 -1.32 12.80 3.24
C TYR A 23 -0.85 11.36 3.41
N CYS A 24 0.45 11.10 3.34
CA CYS A 24 1.00 9.76 3.54
C CYS A 24 0.60 9.16 4.91
N ILE A 25 0.54 10.01 5.95
CA ILE A 25 0.23 9.60 7.33
C ILE A 25 -1.28 9.46 7.54
N LEU A 26 -2.05 10.43 7.05
CA LEU A 26 -3.50 10.49 7.26
C LEU A 26 -4.26 9.52 6.36
N GLY A 27 -3.78 9.33 5.13
CA GLY A 27 -4.53 8.70 4.05
C GLY A 27 -5.66 9.60 3.52
N GLY A 28 -6.61 8.98 2.82
CA GLY A 28 -7.76 9.64 2.22
C GLY A 28 -9.10 9.29 2.86
N MET A 29 -9.14 8.60 4.01
CA MET A 29 -10.38 8.25 4.68
C MET A 29 -11.11 9.52 5.17
N PRO A 30 -12.39 9.75 4.76
CA PRO A 30 -13.07 11.02 4.98
C PRO A 30 -13.14 11.47 6.45
N ALA A 31 -13.34 10.55 7.39
CA ALA A 31 -13.40 10.88 8.82
C ALA A 31 -12.05 11.38 9.34
N VAL A 32 -10.95 10.78 8.92
CA VAL A 32 -9.58 11.16 9.31
C VAL A 32 -9.22 12.53 8.74
N VAL A 33 -9.49 12.72 7.44
CA VAL A 33 -9.21 13.99 6.74
C VAL A 33 -10.04 15.14 7.34
N LYS A 34 -11.32 14.89 7.65
CA LYS A 34 -12.19 15.87 8.28
C LYS A 34 -11.63 16.33 9.63
N GLU A 35 -11.26 15.39 10.50
CA GLU A 35 -10.71 15.69 11.83
C GLU A 35 -9.43 16.55 11.71
N TYR A 36 -8.53 16.19 10.80
CA TYR A 36 -7.30 16.94 10.53
C TYR A 36 -7.59 18.38 10.06
N ILE A 37 -8.54 18.55 9.13
CA ILE A 37 -8.88 19.88 8.60
C ILE A 37 -9.53 20.75 9.68
N GLU A 38 -10.42 20.19 10.49
CA GLU A 38 -11.14 20.93 11.55
C GLU A 38 -10.19 21.37 12.68
N LYS A 39 -9.20 20.53 13.04
CA LYS A 39 -8.26 20.85 14.12
C LYS A 39 -6.97 21.52 13.64
N GLY A 40 -6.60 21.37 12.38
CA GLY A 40 -5.33 21.85 11.84
C GLY A 40 -4.10 21.11 12.40
N THR A 41 -4.29 19.96 13.03
CA THR A 41 -3.26 19.12 13.67
C THR A 41 -3.61 17.65 13.53
N PHE A 42 -2.65 16.74 13.83
CA PHE A 42 -2.90 15.29 13.86
C PHE A 42 -3.72 14.82 15.07
N GLU A 43 -4.07 15.71 16.00
CA GLU A 43 -4.81 15.35 17.21
C GLU A 43 -6.16 14.71 16.87
N GLY A 44 -6.45 13.55 17.46
CA GLY A 44 -7.68 12.78 17.22
C GLY A 44 -7.67 11.91 15.96
N THR A 45 -6.75 12.14 15.01
CA THR A 45 -6.72 11.36 13.77
C THR A 45 -6.30 9.92 13.99
N GLN A 46 -5.40 9.68 14.96
CA GLN A 46 -4.91 8.34 15.27
C GLN A 46 -6.02 7.45 15.85
N GLU A 47 -6.84 8.01 16.73
CA GLU A 47 -7.98 7.32 17.33
C GLU A 47 -9.00 6.89 16.27
N ILE A 48 -9.27 7.78 15.30
CA ILE A 48 -10.16 7.47 14.18
C ILE A 48 -9.56 6.38 13.30
N GLN A 49 -8.27 6.47 12.98
CA GLN A 49 -7.58 5.43 12.19
C GLN A 49 -7.60 4.08 12.92
N LYS A 50 -7.33 4.04 14.24
CA LYS A 50 -7.44 2.81 15.06
C LYS A 50 -8.87 2.24 15.03
N GLN A 51 -9.89 3.10 15.13
CA GLN A 51 -11.29 2.66 15.06
C GLN A 51 -11.61 2.05 13.69
N LEU A 52 -11.18 2.67 12.60
CA LEU A 52 -11.35 2.12 11.24
C LEU A 52 -10.73 0.71 11.10
N ILE A 53 -9.56 0.48 11.68
CA ILE A 53 -8.94 -0.86 11.69
C ILE A 53 -9.80 -1.87 12.45
N LEU A 54 -10.40 -1.47 13.57
CA LEU A 54 -11.31 -2.34 14.33
C LEU A 54 -12.57 -2.64 13.51
N ASP A 55 -13.17 -1.64 12.89
CA ASP A 55 -14.36 -1.78 12.06
C ASP A 55 -14.10 -2.73 10.88
N TYR A 56 -12.97 -2.59 10.16
CA TYR A 56 -12.59 -3.54 9.11
C TYR A 56 -12.41 -4.96 9.62
N LYS A 57 -11.81 -5.14 10.80
CA LYS A 57 -11.66 -6.48 11.41
C LYS A 57 -13.00 -7.09 11.81
N GLU A 58 -13.94 -6.27 12.26
CA GLU A 58 -15.32 -6.71 12.54
C GLU A 58 -16.07 -7.07 11.26
N ASP A 59 -15.94 -6.27 10.21
CA ASP A 59 -16.52 -6.56 8.90
C ASP A 59 -15.97 -7.87 8.31
N ILE A 60 -14.66 -8.11 8.41
CA ILE A 60 -14.06 -9.39 8.02
C ILE A 60 -14.72 -10.55 8.80
N ARG A 61 -14.91 -10.42 10.11
CA ARG A 61 -15.56 -11.44 10.93
C ARG A 61 -17.03 -11.66 10.56
N LYS A 62 -17.71 -10.62 10.11
CA LYS A 62 -19.12 -10.64 9.77
C LYS A 62 -19.39 -11.23 8.38
N TYR A 63 -18.55 -10.89 7.41
CA TYR A 63 -18.81 -11.17 5.99
C TYR A 63 -17.96 -12.30 5.40
N ALA A 64 -16.89 -12.72 6.06
CA ALA A 64 -16.11 -13.88 5.64
C ALA A 64 -16.60 -15.15 6.34
N ASP A 65 -16.56 -16.28 5.63
CA ASP A 65 -17.07 -17.55 6.13
C ASP A 65 -16.00 -18.39 6.86
N GLY A 66 -16.34 -18.88 8.05
CA GLY A 66 -15.67 -19.96 8.75
C GLY A 66 -14.13 -19.82 8.88
N VAL A 67 -13.40 -20.80 8.35
CA VAL A 67 -11.93 -20.85 8.41
C VAL A 67 -11.26 -19.68 7.69
N ASP A 68 -11.91 -19.09 6.70
CA ASP A 68 -11.37 -18.00 5.91
C ASP A 68 -11.31 -16.68 6.69
N GLN A 69 -12.18 -16.47 7.69
CA GLN A 69 -12.06 -15.31 8.61
C GLN A 69 -10.66 -15.21 9.23
N THR A 70 -10.18 -16.30 9.81
CA THR A 70 -8.86 -16.33 10.45
C THR A 70 -7.74 -16.10 9.42
N ARG A 71 -7.86 -16.69 8.23
CA ARG A 71 -6.88 -16.54 7.16
C ARG A 71 -6.82 -15.10 6.66
N ILE A 72 -7.98 -14.47 6.42
CA ILE A 72 -8.09 -13.08 5.98
C ILE A 72 -7.50 -12.13 7.03
N LEU A 73 -7.84 -12.31 8.31
CA LEU A 73 -7.28 -11.52 9.41
C LEU A 73 -5.76 -11.69 9.52
N ASN A 74 -5.25 -12.90 9.32
CA ASN A 74 -3.82 -13.15 9.33
C ASN A 74 -3.11 -12.45 8.18
N ILE A 75 -3.69 -12.48 6.96
CA ILE A 75 -3.18 -11.70 5.80
C ILE A 75 -3.17 -10.21 6.15
N PHE A 76 -4.31 -9.67 6.55
CA PHE A 76 -4.49 -8.26 6.88
C PHE A 76 -3.43 -7.75 7.87
N ASN A 77 -3.18 -8.49 8.96
CA ASN A 77 -2.20 -8.13 9.96
C ASN A 77 -0.74 -8.30 9.49
N GLN A 78 -0.48 -9.16 8.48
CA GLN A 78 0.87 -9.41 7.98
C GLN A 78 1.31 -8.44 6.88
N ILE A 79 0.40 -7.70 6.27
CA ILE A 79 0.75 -6.75 5.21
C ILE A 79 1.77 -5.70 5.69
N PRO A 80 1.57 -4.97 6.81
CA PRO A 80 2.54 -3.97 7.26
C PRO A 80 3.91 -4.58 7.56
N VAL A 81 3.92 -5.75 8.20
CA VAL A 81 5.14 -6.48 8.57
C VAL A 81 5.96 -6.89 7.34
N GLN A 82 5.29 -7.23 6.23
CA GLN A 82 5.97 -7.66 5.02
C GLN A 82 6.37 -6.48 4.13
N LEU A 83 5.58 -5.41 4.10
CA LEU A 83 5.94 -4.16 3.43
C LEU A 83 7.14 -3.46 4.08
N ALA A 84 7.31 -3.60 5.39
CA ALA A 84 8.45 -3.05 6.13
C ALA A 84 9.78 -3.78 5.88
N LYS A 85 9.82 -4.80 5.00
CA LYS A 85 11.04 -5.50 4.64
C LYS A 85 11.63 -4.93 3.36
N GLU A 86 12.94 -5.11 3.18
CA GLU A 86 13.63 -4.78 1.95
C GLU A 86 13.01 -5.51 0.75
N ASN A 87 12.71 -6.82 0.89
CA ASN A 87 11.96 -7.58 -0.08
C ASN A 87 10.46 -7.54 0.25
N LYS A 88 9.71 -6.69 -0.44
CA LYS A 88 8.28 -6.45 -0.23
C LYS A 88 7.37 -7.50 -0.88
N LYS A 89 7.93 -8.55 -1.50
CA LYS A 89 7.13 -9.68 -2.02
C LYS A 89 6.34 -10.32 -0.90
N PHE A 90 5.02 -10.43 -1.07
CA PHE A 90 4.14 -11.03 -0.08
C PHE A 90 4.32 -12.55 -0.02
N GLN A 91 4.75 -13.05 1.13
CA GLN A 91 5.06 -14.46 1.36
C GLN A 91 3.99 -15.10 2.23
N ILE A 92 3.20 -15.99 1.64
CA ILE A 92 2.13 -16.73 2.36
C ILE A 92 2.72 -17.58 3.50
N SER A 93 3.90 -18.16 3.33
CA SER A 93 4.58 -18.92 4.38
C SER A 93 4.90 -18.12 5.65
N LYS A 94 4.85 -16.79 5.58
CA LYS A 94 5.02 -15.88 6.73
C LYS A 94 3.68 -15.51 7.41
N VAL A 95 2.56 -15.82 6.77
CA VAL A 95 1.22 -15.53 7.32
C VAL A 95 0.88 -16.51 8.44
N ALA A 96 1.15 -17.80 8.24
CA ALA A 96 0.96 -18.84 9.25
C ALA A 96 1.87 -20.03 8.98
N SER A 97 2.18 -20.80 10.02
CA SER A 97 2.96 -22.03 9.88
C SER A 97 2.25 -23.03 8.96
N GLY A 98 2.97 -23.54 7.96
CA GLY A 98 2.41 -24.49 6.99
C GLY A 98 1.44 -23.88 5.98
N ALA A 99 1.29 -22.56 5.93
CA ALA A 99 0.41 -21.88 4.98
C ALA A 99 0.88 -22.13 3.53
N ARG A 100 -0.07 -22.51 2.68
CA ARG A 100 0.15 -22.74 1.24
C ARG A 100 -0.65 -21.73 0.42
N PHE A 101 -0.09 -21.28 -0.68
CA PHE A 101 -0.72 -20.28 -1.54
C PHE A 101 -2.15 -20.64 -1.96
N LYS A 102 -2.38 -21.89 -2.36
CA LYS A 102 -3.70 -22.36 -2.79
C LYS A 102 -4.80 -22.20 -1.72
N ASP A 103 -4.42 -22.24 -0.44
CA ASP A 103 -5.38 -22.17 0.69
C ASP A 103 -5.67 -20.72 1.09
N TYR A 104 -4.88 -19.73 0.59
CA TYR A 104 -4.93 -18.32 0.95
C TYR A 104 -5.30 -17.40 -0.24
N ARG A 105 -5.22 -17.91 -1.47
CA ARG A 105 -5.47 -17.12 -2.69
C ARG A 105 -6.84 -16.43 -2.63
N GLY A 106 -7.91 -17.19 -2.39
CA GLY A 106 -9.26 -16.62 -2.30
C GLY A 106 -9.42 -15.58 -1.19
N CYS A 107 -8.65 -15.73 -0.09
CA CYS A 107 -8.65 -14.76 1.01
C CYS A 107 -7.99 -13.42 0.61
N ILE A 108 -6.94 -13.47 -0.20
CA ILE A 108 -6.29 -12.26 -0.74
C ILE A 108 -7.22 -11.60 -1.75
N GLU A 109 -7.80 -12.37 -2.67
CA GLU A 109 -8.78 -11.89 -3.65
C GLU A 109 -9.99 -11.25 -2.95
N TRP A 110 -10.50 -11.85 -1.88
CA TRP A 110 -11.58 -11.30 -1.07
C TRP A 110 -11.25 -9.91 -0.50
N LEU A 111 -10.06 -9.71 0.07
CA LEU A 111 -9.61 -8.40 0.56
C LEU A 111 -9.49 -7.36 -0.56
N ASN A 112 -9.04 -7.79 -1.73
CA ASN A 112 -8.94 -6.93 -2.91
C ASN A 112 -10.32 -6.54 -3.44
N ASP A 113 -11.25 -7.48 -3.55
CA ASP A 113 -12.62 -7.24 -4.01
C ASP A 113 -13.40 -6.37 -3.02
N ALA A 114 -13.11 -6.50 -1.72
CA ALA A 114 -13.64 -5.62 -0.68
C ALA A 114 -13.03 -4.20 -0.73
N GLY A 115 -12.05 -3.93 -1.59
CA GLY A 115 -11.40 -2.63 -1.73
C GLY A 115 -10.52 -2.25 -0.53
N ILE A 116 -10.06 -3.21 0.26
CA ILE A 116 -9.21 -3.00 1.42
C ILE A 116 -7.74 -2.98 1.02
N ILE A 117 -7.38 -3.79 0.02
CA ILE A 117 -6.03 -3.91 -0.50
C ILE A 117 -5.98 -3.75 -2.01
N ASN A 118 -4.78 -3.54 -2.53
CA ASN A 118 -4.43 -3.57 -3.94
C ASN A 118 -3.36 -4.64 -4.17
N ILE A 119 -3.57 -5.53 -5.14
CA ILE A 119 -2.61 -6.57 -5.50
C ILE A 119 -1.75 -6.06 -6.66
N CYS A 120 -0.43 -6.19 -6.51
CA CYS A 120 0.55 -5.89 -7.56
C CYS A 120 1.24 -7.19 -7.96
N TYR A 121 0.97 -7.69 -9.17
CA TYR A 121 1.51 -8.97 -9.65
C TYR A 121 2.88 -8.83 -10.29
N CYS A 122 3.72 -9.85 -10.14
CA CYS A 122 5.04 -9.91 -10.76
C CYS A 122 4.93 -10.27 -12.24
N LEU A 123 5.43 -9.42 -13.13
CA LEU A 123 5.53 -9.74 -14.56
C LEU A 123 6.58 -10.84 -14.79
N HIS A 124 6.33 -11.72 -15.74
CA HIS A 124 7.35 -12.63 -16.27
C HIS A 124 8.40 -11.84 -17.06
N PHE A 125 7.93 -10.91 -17.90
CA PHE A 125 8.76 -10.00 -18.69
C PHE A 125 8.08 -8.61 -18.73
N PRO A 126 8.85 -7.50 -18.78
CA PRO A 126 8.29 -6.16 -18.89
C PRO A 126 7.83 -5.87 -20.34
N GLU A 127 6.87 -6.63 -20.83
CA GLU A 127 6.36 -6.60 -22.20
C GLU A 127 4.83 -6.64 -22.21
N LEU A 128 4.24 -6.18 -23.32
CA LEU A 128 2.79 -6.22 -23.56
C LEU A 128 2.39 -7.57 -24.18
N PRO A 129 1.17 -8.06 -23.88
CA PRO A 129 0.17 -7.51 -22.98
C PRO A 129 0.48 -7.81 -21.51
N LEU A 130 0.26 -6.86 -20.59
CA LEU A 130 0.50 -7.08 -19.16
C LEU A 130 -0.42 -8.17 -18.58
N ARG A 131 -1.71 -8.14 -18.97
CA ARG A 131 -2.65 -9.21 -18.63
C ARG A 131 -2.23 -10.51 -19.31
N GLY A 132 -2.08 -11.56 -18.50
CA GLY A 132 -1.62 -12.87 -18.97
C GLY A 132 -0.09 -13.03 -19.04
N ASN A 133 0.67 -11.96 -18.73
CA ASN A 133 2.12 -11.98 -18.66
C ASN A 133 2.64 -11.80 -17.24
N TYR A 134 1.95 -12.35 -16.23
CA TYR A 134 2.35 -12.27 -14.84
C TYR A 134 2.24 -13.62 -14.13
N ASP A 135 3.02 -13.78 -13.08
CA ASP A 135 2.98 -14.92 -12.15
C ASP A 135 1.96 -14.60 -11.04
N ASP A 136 0.82 -15.27 -11.04
CA ASP A 136 -0.25 -15.08 -10.07
C ASP A 136 0.10 -15.55 -8.65
N THR A 137 1.24 -16.22 -8.49
CA THR A 137 1.78 -16.66 -7.21
C THR A 137 2.81 -15.71 -6.61
N LYS A 138 3.25 -14.73 -7.40
CA LYS A 138 4.22 -13.71 -6.99
C LYS A 138 3.57 -12.34 -6.99
N MET A 139 3.43 -11.74 -5.82
CA MET A 139 2.77 -10.44 -5.68
C MET A 139 3.38 -9.60 -4.56
N LYS A 140 3.20 -8.29 -4.67
CA LYS A 140 3.24 -7.34 -3.56
C LYS A 140 1.78 -7.00 -3.19
N VAL A 141 1.52 -6.69 -1.93
CA VAL A 141 0.18 -6.34 -1.45
C VAL A 141 0.25 -5.02 -0.71
N TYR A 142 -0.54 -4.05 -1.16
CA TYR A 142 -0.63 -2.71 -0.60
C TYR A 142 -2.00 -2.48 0.00
N PHE A 143 -2.11 -1.60 0.99
CA PHE A 143 -3.42 -1.10 1.41
C PHE A 143 -3.99 -0.14 0.36
N ALA A 144 -5.31 -0.13 0.22
CA ALA A 144 -6.03 0.80 -0.63
C ALA A 144 -6.01 2.25 -0.10
N ASP A 145 -5.56 2.42 1.14
CA ASP A 145 -5.38 3.72 1.81
C ASP A 145 -4.13 3.68 2.69
N SER A 146 -3.25 4.66 2.53
CA SER A 146 -2.00 4.74 3.29
C SER A 146 -2.21 4.93 4.79
N GLY A 147 -3.30 5.60 5.20
CA GLY A 147 -3.67 5.76 6.60
C GLY A 147 -3.94 4.43 7.29
N LEU A 148 -4.44 3.41 6.59
CA LEU A 148 -4.61 2.06 7.14
C LEU A 148 -3.26 1.39 7.40
N LEU A 149 -2.29 1.58 6.49
CA LEU A 149 -0.93 1.07 6.70
C LEU A 149 -0.31 1.69 7.96
N VAL A 150 -0.41 3.02 8.10
CA VAL A 150 0.12 3.75 9.26
C VAL A 150 -0.57 3.32 10.55
N ALA A 151 -1.89 3.15 10.55
CA ALA A 151 -2.67 2.74 11.72
C ALA A 151 -2.31 1.35 12.26
N LEU A 152 -1.69 0.51 11.43
CA LEU A 152 -1.26 -0.85 11.79
C LEU A 152 0.21 -0.93 12.23
N LEU A 153 0.97 0.17 12.18
CA LEU A 153 2.30 0.26 12.77
C LEU A 153 2.19 0.36 14.30
N ASP A 154 3.30 0.08 15.00
CA ASP A 154 3.38 0.37 16.43
C ASP A 154 3.28 1.88 16.72
N GLU A 155 2.93 2.23 17.96
CA GLU A 155 2.68 3.62 18.35
C GLU A 155 3.93 4.50 18.17
N GLU A 156 5.10 3.98 18.52
CA GLU A 156 6.37 4.66 18.39
C GLU A 156 6.69 4.98 16.93
N ALA A 157 6.46 4.04 16.01
CA ALA A 157 6.64 4.26 14.58
C ALA A 157 5.66 5.31 14.03
N GLN A 158 4.41 5.31 14.50
CA GLN A 158 3.42 6.30 14.12
C GLN A 158 3.80 7.72 14.61
N GLU A 159 4.27 7.85 15.86
CA GLU A 159 4.75 9.12 16.42
C GLU A 159 5.98 9.62 15.66
N ASP A 160 6.91 8.74 15.36
CA ASP A 160 8.12 9.07 14.61
C ASP A 160 7.83 9.52 13.17
N LEU A 161 6.84 8.91 12.51
CA LEU A 161 6.36 9.39 11.19
C LEU A 161 5.78 10.80 11.28
N ARG A 162 4.91 11.07 12.28
CA ARG A 162 4.32 12.39 12.51
C ARG A 162 5.36 13.45 12.87
N ALA A 163 6.39 13.06 13.58
CA ALA A 163 7.53 13.93 13.89
C ALA A 163 8.53 14.08 12.74
N ASN A 164 8.23 13.50 11.57
CA ASN A 164 9.11 13.47 10.39
C ASN A 164 10.53 12.97 10.67
N LYS A 165 10.67 12.02 11.59
CA LYS A 165 11.94 11.36 11.83
C LYS A 165 12.26 10.38 10.70
N ASN A 166 13.54 10.10 10.49
CA ASN A 166 13.97 9.19 9.44
C ASN A 166 13.77 7.72 9.88
N LEU A 167 12.70 7.10 9.42
CA LEU A 167 12.39 5.69 9.68
C LEU A 167 12.79 4.76 8.52
N GLY A 168 13.62 5.22 7.58
CA GLY A 168 14.19 4.38 6.52
C GLY A 168 13.18 3.47 5.83
N VAL A 169 13.11 2.22 6.27
CA VAL A 169 12.27 1.15 5.68
C VAL A 169 10.78 1.48 5.69
N TYR A 170 10.26 2.06 6.79
CA TYR A 170 8.83 2.42 6.86
C TYR A 170 8.46 3.50 5.85
N LYS A 171 9.32 4.51 5.64
CA LYS A 171 9.06 5.55 4.64
C LYS A 171 9.05 4.98 3.23
N GLY A 172 9.98 4.09 2.89
CA GLY A 172 9.98 3.42 1.59
C GLY A 172 8.72 2.60 1.35
N ALA A 173 8.29 1.83 2.35
CA ALA A 173 7.03 1.07 2.27
C ALA A 173 5.81 1.98 2.10
N LEU A 174 5.77 3.09 2.84
CA LEU A 174 4.68 4.06 2.80
C LEU A 174 4.59 4.76 1.44
N TYR A 175 5.72 5.22 0.89
CA TYR A 175 5.75 5.88 -0.42
C TYR A 175 5.34 4.93 -1.54
N GLU A 176 5.83 3.70 -1.52
CA GLU A 176 5.43 2.69 -2.50
C GLU A 176 3.93 2.36 -2.40
N ASN A 177 3.37 2.27 -1.17
CA ASN A 177 1.93 2.11 -0.98
C ASN A 177 1.14 3.31 -1.55
N VAL A 178 1.56 4.54 -1.29
CA VAL A 178 0.90 5.77 -1.78
C VAL A 178 0.94 5.85 -3.31
N VAL A 179 2.06 5.50 -3.93
CA VAL A 179 2.17 5.47 -5.39
C VAL A 179 1.27 4.37 -5.98
N GLY A 180 1.27 3.17 -5.41
CA GLY A 180 0.37 2.09 -5.80
C GLY A 180 -1.10 2.48 -5.70
N GLU A 181 -1.49 3.09 -4.58
CA GLU A 181 -2.84 3.65 -4.36
C GLU A 181 -3.21 4.69 -5.43
N ALA A 182 -2.31 5.63 -5.73
CA ALA A 182 -2.53 6.68 -6.72
C ALA A 182 -2.69 6.09 -8.14
N LEU A 183 -1.92 5.07 -8.48
CA LEU A 183 -2.03 4.37 -9.77
C LEU A 183 -3.39 3.68 -9.90
N VAL A 184 -3.84 2.95 -8.87
CA VAL A 184 -5.16 2.30 -8.88
C VAL A 184 -6.29 3.31 -8.99
N LYS A 185 -6.25 4.42 -8.22
CA LYS A 185 -7.22 5.51 -8.32
C LYS A 185 -7.23 6.20 -9.69
N SER A 186 -6.12 6.09 -10.43
CA SER A 186 -6.00 6.56 -11.82
C SER A 186 -6.44 5.53 -12.86
N GLY A 187 -6.96 4.37 -12.43
CA GLY A 187 -7.49 3.31 -13.29
C GLY A 187 -6.46 2.31 -13.80
N TYR A 188 -5.26 2.29 -13.24
CA TYR A 188 -4.23 1.32 -13.62
C TYR A 188 -4.32 0.05 -12.77
N GLU A 189 -4.06 -1.09 -13.40
CA GLU A 189 -3.74 -2.34 -12.71
C GLU A 189 -2.26 -2.31 -12.31
N LEU A 190 -1.94 -2.87 -11.16
CA LEU A 190 -0.57 -2.84 -10.63
C LEU A 190 0.22 -4.06 -11.08
N TYR A 191 1.37 -3.81 -11.64
CA TYR A 191 2.37 -4.81 -11.98
C TYR A 191 3.74 -4.31 -11.59
N TYR A 192 4.62 -5.23 -11.11
CA TYR A 192 6.03 -4.99 -10.88
C TYR A 192 6.87 -6.00 -11.64
N TYR A 193 8.15 -5.75 -11.77
CA TYR A 193 9.08 -6.72 -12.38
C TYR A 193 10.27 -6.92 -11.46
N LYS A 194 10.66 -8.18 -11.31
CA LYS A 194 11.89 -8.56 -10.63
C LYS A 194 12.62 -9.59 -11.44
N ARG A 195 13.85 -9.26 -11.85
CA ARG A 195 14.70 -10.20 -12.57
C ARG A 195 15.23 -11.26 -11.61
N GLU A 196 15.08 -12.52 -11.98
CA GLU A 196 15.61 -13.64 -11.20
C GLU A 196 17.15 -13.57 -11.10
N ASN A 197 17.69 -13.89 -9.93
CA ASN A 197 19.12 -13.86 -9.62
C ASN A 197 19.81 -12.50 -9.88
N SER A 198 19.06 -11.41 -9.71
CA SER A 198 19.53 -10.03 -9.90
C SER A 198 18.99 -9.13 -8.80
N THR A 199 19.63 -7.99 -8.61
CA THR A 199 19.13 -6.89 -7.78
C THR A 199 18.14 -5.99 -8.54
N LEU A 200 17.97 -6.21 -9.86
CA LEU A 200 17.05 -5.43 -10.67
C LEU A 200 15.60 -5.74 -10.27
N GLU A 201 14.97 -4.74 -9.73
CA GLU A 201 13.53 -4.70 -9.43
C GLU A 201 13.00 -3.34 -9.83
N GLU A 202 11.84 -3.30 -10.50
CA GLU A 202 11.10 -2.12 -10.87
C GLU A 202 9.79 -2.15 -10.10
N ASP A 203 9.48 -1.13 -9.33
CA ASP A 203 8.36 -1.14 -8.39
C ASP A 203 7.00 -1.21 -9.07
N PHE A 204 6.82 -0.47 -10.18
CA PHE A 204 5.57 -0.54 -10.95
C PHE A 204 5.81 -0.41 -12.46
N PHE A 205 4.83 -0.91 -13.22
CA PHE A 205 4.72 -0.69 -14.64
C PHE A 205 3.36 -0.09 -14.99
N VAL A 206 3.37 1.01 -15.71
CA VAL A 206 2.17 1.71 -16.19
C VAL A 206 2.09 1.62 -17.71
N ARG A 207 0.95 1.16 -18.21
CA ARG A 207 0.68 1.16 -19.63
C ARG A 207 -0.09 2.40 -20.00
N THR A 208 0.48 3.22 -20.89
CA THR A 208 -0.23 4.28 -21.63
C THR A 208 -0.72 3.75 -22.98
N ALA A 209 -1.36 4.61 -23.76
CA ALA A 209 -1.81 4.25 -25.11
C ALA A 209 -0.64 3.85 -26.05
N SER A 210 0.56 4.39 -25.83
CA SER A 210 1.72 4.23 -26.72
C SER A 210 2.90 3.52 -26.09
N GLU A 211 2.99 3.49 -24.76
CA GLU A 211 4.23 3.11 -24.05
C GLU A 211 3.95 2.25 -22.81
N LEU A 212 4.94 1.47 -22.46
CA LEU A 212 5.07 0.81 -21.16
C LEU A 212 6.13 1.57 -20.35
N ILE A 213 5.71 2.16 -19.24
CA ILE A 213 6.54 3.05 -18.43
C ILE A 213 6.87 2.36 -17.11
N PRO A 214 8.16 2.12 -16.80
CA PRO A 214 8.58 1.72 -15.47
C PRO A 214 8.45 2.91 -14.51
N VAL A 215 8.05 2.65 -13.28
CA VAL A 215 7.94 3.64 -12.20
C VAL A 215 8.69 3.11 -11.00
N GLU A 216 9.68 3.88 -10.56
CA GLU A 216 10.51 3.62 -9.39
C GLU A 216 10.17 4.61 -8.29
N VAL A 217 10.16 4.16 -7.02
CA VAL A 217 9.72 4.94 -5.85
C VAL A 217 10.85 5.17 -4.85
#